data_ef3dad58623bda65e7508ebfb4b2b2bf
#
_entry.id   ef3dad58623bda65e7508ebfb4b2b2bf
#
_cell.length_a   1.000
_cell.length_b   1.000
_cell.length_c   1.000
_cell.angle_alpha   90.00
_cell.angle_beta   90.00
_cell.angle_gamma   90.00
#
_symmetry.space_group_name_H-M   'P 1'
#
loop_
_entity.id
_entity.type
_entity.pdbx_description
1 polymer ?
#
loop_
_entity_poly.entity_id
_entity_poly.type
_entity_poly.pdbx_seq_one_letter_code
_entity_poly.pdbx_strand_id
1 'polypeptide(L)'
;IRAGRTAALIGGAAVVIAILAYYGPLFGGVLTLGVALAMLFVFGVLAGLGAALTLPGLAGLVLTIGAAVDGNVISFERIKEELRAGRGLRLAMKHGFGNSLSAIIDANVTTLLAAGTLYQYTSGPVRGFAITLAIGIVAAVFVNTVVVPWILDLASLRTKRPMMPGGFYARGLRFRFVRRAPIVMAISGA
;
A
#
# COMPACT_ATOMS: atom_id res chain seq x y z
N ILE A 1 -4.28 26.40 -5.16
CA ILE A 1 -4.47 25.29 -6.11
C ILE A 1 -3.12 24.88 -6.74
N ARG A 2 -2.28 25.81 -7.25
CA ARG A 2 -0.98 25.43 -7.85
C ARG A 2 -0.02 24.80 -6.85
N ALA A 3 0.13 25.36 -5.65
CA ALA A 3 1.01 24.82 -4.61
C ALA A 3 0.59 23.40 -4.16
N GLY A 4 -0.70 23.15 -3.97
CA GLY A 4 -1.22 21.81 -3.60
C GLY A 4 -0.97 20.77 -4.69
N ARG A 5 -1.15 21.14 -5.96
CA ARG A 5 -0.86 20.24 -7.10
C ARG A 5 0.64 19.91 -7.17
N THR A 6 1.50 20.89 -6.98
CA THR A 6 2.96 20.68 -7.00
C THR A 6 3.40 19.77 -5.85
N ALA A 7 2.87 20.02 -4.64
CA ALA A 7 3.16 19.19 -3.48
C ALA A 7 2.70 17.73 -3.67
N ALA A 8 1.52 17.50 -4.24
CA ALA A 8 1.01 16.17 -4.54
C ALA A 8 1.87 15.43 -5.58
N LEU A 9 2.33 16.14 -6.62
CA LEU A 9 3.20 15.55 -7.63
C LEU A 9 4.58 15.19 -7.06
N ILE A 10 5.17 16.08 -6.26
CA ILE A 10 6.47 15.83 -5.62
C ILE A 10 6.36 14.68 -4.62
N GLY A 11 5.32 14.69 -3.77
CA GLY A 11 5.08 13.62 -2.80
C GLY A 11 4.83 12.27 -3.49
N GLY A 12 4.00 12.23 -4.51
CA GLY A 12 3.74 11.02 -5.29
C GLY A 12 5.00 10.47 -5.98
N ALA A 13 5.78 11.35 -6.61
CA ALA A 13 7.05 10.96 -7.23
C ALA A 13 8.05 10.42 -6.19
N ALA A 14 8.17 11.06 -5.03
CA ALA A 14 9.03 10.59 -3.95
C ALA A 14 8.63 9.20 -3.45
N VAL A 15 7.34 8.92 -3.29
CA VAL A 15 6.82 7.59 -2.91
C VAL A 15 7.17 6.55 -3.97
N VAL A 16 6.94 6.84 -5.24
CA VAL A 16 7.26 5.92 -6.35
C VAL A 16 8.75 5.62 -6.40
N ILE A 17 9.60 6.65 -6.28
CA ILE A 17 11.07 6.48 -6.26
C ILE A 17 11.49 5.62 -5.07
N ALA A 18 10.94 5.86 -3.87
CA ALA A 18 11.25 5.08 -2.68
C ALA A 18 10.84 3.60 -2.85
N ILE A 19 9.66 3.35 -3.40
CA ILE A 19 9.15 2.01 -3.68
C ILE A 19 10.06 1.27 -4.68
N LEU A 20 10.41 1.92 -5.79
CA LEU A 20 11.28 1.33 -6.81
C LEU A 20 12.70 1.07 -6.27
N ALA A 21 13.23 2.00 -5.49
CA ALA A 21 14.55 1.85 -4.85
C ALA A 21 14.58 0.70 -3.82
N TYR A 22 13.49 0.52 -3.07
CA TYR A 22 13.41 -0.47 -2.01
C TYR A 22 13.08 -1.88 -2.53
N TYR A 23 12.07 -2.01 -3.39
CA TYR A 23 11.58 -3.30 -3.91
C TYR A 23 12.19 -3.71 -5.25
N GLY A 24 12.94 -2.81 -5.89
CA GLY A 24 13.47 -3.04 -7.23
C GLY A 24 12.43 -2.87 -8.34
N PRO A 25 12.84 -2.98 -9.61
CA PRO A 25 11.99 -2.61 -10.74
C PRO A 25 10.78 -3.52 -10.93
N LEU A 26 10.89 -4.82 -10.63
CA LEU A 26 9.77 -5.76 -10.83
C LEU A 26 8.70 -5.56 -9.75
N PHE A 27 9.04 -5.78 -8.50
CA PHE A 27 8.09 -5.68 -7.39
C PHE A 27 7.62 -4.23 -7.17
N GLY A 28 8.54 -3.28 -7.24
CA GLY A 28 8.20 -1.86 -7.14
C GLY A 28 7.35 -1.37 -8.30
N GLY A 29 7.60 -1.85 -9.52
CA GLY A 29 6.79 -1.56 -10.69
C GLY A 29 5.37 -2.12 -10.58
N VAL A 30 5.23 -3.37 -10.13
CA VAL A 30 3.91 -4.00 -9.89
C VAL A 30 3.14 -3.27 -8.78
N LEU A 31 3.81 -2.88 -7.69
CA LEU A 31 3.20 -2.10 -6.61
C LEU A 31 2.71 -0.74 -7.12
N THR A 32 3.56 -0.02 -7.84
CA THR A 32 3.19 1.29 -8.42
C THR A 32 2.02 1.16 -9.38
N LEU A 33 2.02 0.14 -10.22
CA LEU A 33 0.90 -0.15 -11.13
C LEU A 33 -0.37 -0.48 -10.34
N GLY A 34 -0.27 -1.26 -9.27
CA GLY A 34 -1.39 -1.57 -8.38
C GLY A 34 -2.01 -0.31 -7.78
N VAL A 35 -1.18 0.59 -7.23
CA VAL A 35 -1.66 1.87 -6.69
C VAL A 35 -2.34 2.72 -7.77
N ALA A 36 -1.76 2.78 -8.98
CA ALA A 36 -2.36 3.51 -10.10
C ALA A 36 -3.72 2.93 -10.50
N LEU A 37 -3.85 1.60 -10.55
CA LEU A 37 -5.13 0.92 -10.83
C LEU A 37 -6.16 1.14 -9.72
N ALA A 38 -5.76 1.14 -8.45
CA ALA A 38 -6.64 1.47 -7.35
C ALA A 38 -7.17 2.90 -7.48
N MET A 39 -6.31 3.86 -7.80
CA MET A 39 -6.72 5.25 -8.03
C MET A 39 -7.65 5.38 -9.23
N LEU A 40 -7.33 4.71 -10.34
CA LEU A 40 -8.20 4.69 -11.52
C LEU A 40 -9.59 4.15 -11.20
N PHE A 41 -9.66 3.08 -10.40
CA PHE A 41 -10.92 2.50 -9.94
C PHE A 41 -11.71 3.50 -9.08
N VAL A 42 -11.06 4.15 -8.12
CA VAL A 42 -11.70 5.17 -7.26
C VAL A 42 -12.25 6.32 -8.08
N PHE A 43 -11.46 6.88 -8.99
CA PHE A 43 -11.91 7.96 -9.87
C PHE A 43 -13.06 7.53 -10.79
N GLY A 44 -12.99 6.30 -11.32
CA GLY A 44 -14.07 5.74 -12.14
C GLY A 44 -15.39 5.63 -11.37
N VAL A 45 -15.34 5.12 -10.13
CA VAL A 45 -16.53 5.00 -9.28
C VAL A 45 -17.08 6.37 -8.89
N LEU A 46 -16.21 7.31 -8.46
CA LEU A 46 -16.64 8.67 -8.09
C LEU A 46 -17.26 9.40 -9.28
N ALA A 47 -16.68 9.28 -10.47
CA ALA A 47 -17.23 9.87 -11.69
C ALA A 47 -18.58 9.25 -12.07
N GLY A 48 -18.70 7.91 -11.94
CA GLY A 48 -19.96 7.20 -12.20
C GLY A 48 -21.09 7.56 -11.24
N LEU A 49 -20.75 7.89 -9.99
CA LEU A 49 -21.70 8.36 -8.98
C LEU A 49 -22.02 9.84 -9.10
N GLY A 50 -21.37 10.59 -9.99
CA GLY A 50 -21.49 12.06 -10.05
C GLY A 50 -21.06 12.76 -8.76
N ALA A 51 -20.20 12.11 -7.96
CA ALA A 51 -19.79 12.61 -6.65
C ALA A 51 -18.83 13.79 -6.80
N ALA A 52 -19.17 14.93 -6.20
CA ALA A 52 -18.28 16.08 -6.17
C ALA A 52 -17.09 15.81 -5.25
N LEU A 53 -15.88 15.99 -5.77
CA LEU A 53 -14.65 15.89 -5.01
C LEU A 53 -14.54 17.11 -4.09
N THR A 54 -14.77 16.89 -2.79
CA THR A 54 -14.62 17.91 -1.76
C THR A 54 -13.16 17.98 -1.29
N LEU A 55 -12.76 19.08 -0.66
CA LEU A 55 -11.41 19.22 -0.06
C LEU A 55 -11.10 18.08 0.94
N PRO A 56 -11.99 17.71 1.87
CA PRO A 56 -11.80 16.50 2.67
C PRO A 56 -11.79 15.20 1.86
N GLY A 57 -12.55 15.12 0.76
CA GLY A 57 -12.51 13.97 -0.15
C GLY A 57 -11.12 13.75 -0.77
N LEU A 58 -10.39 14.82 -1.09
CA LEU A 58 -8.98 14.72 -1.52
C LEU A 58 -8.08 14.09 -0.43
N ALA A 59 -8.30 14.44 0.84
CA ALA A 59 -7.59 13.80 1.94
C ALA A 59 -7.89 12.29 2.03
N GLY A 60 -9.14 11.88 1.77
CA GLY A 60 -9.54 10.47 1.65
C GLY A 60 -8.77 9.74 0.54
N LEU A 61 -8.57 10.38 -0.62
CA LEU A 61 -7.77 9.81 -1.71
C LEU A 61 -6.31 9.60 -1.28
N VAL A 62 -5.69 10.58 -0.62
CA VAL A 62 -4.31 10.47 -0.12
C VAL A 62 -4.18 9.33 0.88
N LEU A 63 -5.15 9.19 1.79
CA LEU A 63 -5.18 8.10 2.76
C LEU A 63 -5.34 6.73 2.06
N THR A 64 -6.14 6.66 1.01
CA THR A 64 -6.30 5.45 0.18
C THR A 64 -5.00 5.03 -0.48
N ILE A 65 -4.19 5.99 -0.98
CA ILE A 65 -2.86 5.68 -1.53
C ILE A 65 -1.99 5.01 -0.46
N GLY A 66 -1.99 5.55 0.77
CA GLY A 66 -1.31 4.94 1.90
C GLY A 66 -1.75 3.50 2.14
N ALA A 67 -3.06 3.27 2.27
CA ALA A 67 -3.62 1.94 2.51
C ALA A 67 -3.30 0.94 1.37
N ALA A 68 -3.30 1.39 0.11
CA ALA A 68 -2.93 0.57 -1.03
C ALA A 68 -1.45 0.19 -1.01
N VAL A 69 -0.57 1.09 -0.61
CA VAL A 69 0.86 0.81 -0.44
C VAL A 69 1.08 -0.15 0.73
N ASP A 70 0.50 0.11 1.89
CA ASP A 70 0.71 -0.67 3.12
C ASP A 70 0.31 -2.13 2.96
N GLY A 71 -0.81 -2.43 2.33
CA GLY A 71 -1.23 -3.80 2.07
C GLY A 71 -0.24 -4.57 1.18
N ASN A 72 0.30 -3.93 0.16
CA ASN A 72 1.33 -4.52 -0.69
C ASN A 72 2.67 -4.69 0.04
N VAL A 73 3.06 -3.72 0.88
CA VAL A 73 4.28 -3.79 1.68
C VAL A 73 4.24 -5.01 2.60
N ILE A 74 3.12 -5.22 3.33
CA ILE A 74 2.95 -6.39 4.20
C ILE A 74 3.13 -7.70 3.41
N SER A 75 2.47 -7.82 2.26
CA SER A 75 2.56 -9.01 1.41
C SER A 75 3.97 -9.24 0.87
N PHE A 76 4.64 -8.19 0.42
CA PHE A 76 5.98 -8.28 -0.16
C PHE A 76 7.05 -8.59 0.89
N GLU A 77 6.92 -8.06 2.12
CA GLU A 77 7.83 -8.44 3.21
C GLU A 77 7.65 -9.91 3.59
N ARG A 78 6.41 -10.44 3.60
CA ARG A 78 6.17 -11.86 3.79
C ARG A 78 6.77 -12.71 2.67
N ILE A 79 6.65 -12.29 1.42
CA ILE A 79 7.31 -12.97 0.29
C ILE A 79 8.83 -12.99 0.47
N LYS A 80 9.43 -11.89 0.92
CA LYS A 80 10.88 -11.83 1.22
C LYS A 80 11.30 -12.82 2.33
N GLU A 81 10.51 -12.92 3.40
CA GLU A 81 10.75 -13.87 4.48
C GLU A 81 10.77 -15.31 3.95
N GLU A 82 9.78 -15.67 3.12
CA GLU A 82 9.67 -16.98 2.50
C GLU A 82 10.84 -17.29 1.54
N LEU A 83 11.26 -16.29 0.75
CA LEU A 83 12.43 -16.43 -0.13
C LEU A 83 13.73 -16.59 0.68
N ARG A 84 13.87 -15.87 1.80
CA ARG A 84 15.02 -16.04 2.72
C ARG A 84 15.04 -17.42 3.38
N ALA A 85 13.89 -18.04 3.58
CA ALA A 85 13.76 -19.41 4.05
C ALA A 85 14.12 -20.46 2.98
N GLY A 86 14.55 -20.03 1.77
CA GLY A 86 14.98 -20.91 0.68
C GLY A 86 13.84 -21.45 -0.18
N ARG A 87 12.61 -20.94 -0.04
CA ARG A 87 11.47 -21.35 -0.87
C ARG A 87 11.57 -20.76 -2.27
N GLY A 88 11.11 -21.52 -3.27
CA GLY A 88 11.03 -21.01 -4.65
C GLY A 88 10.03 -19.86 -4.77
N LEU A 89 10.25 -18.94 -5.72
CA LEU A 89 9.48 -17.70 -5.87
C LEU A 89 7.96 -17.92 -5.88
N ARG A 90 7.47 -18.90 -6.63
CA ARG A 90 6.03 -19.16 -6.75
C ARG A 90 5.40 -19.61 -5.41
N LEU A 91 6.11 -20.45 -4.67
CA LEU A 91 5.66 -20.91 -3.35
C LEU A 91 5.73 -19.77 -2.33
N ALA A 92 6.80 -18.97 -2.38
CA ALA A 92 6.97 -17.78 -1.54
C ALA A 92 5.85 -16.75 -1.78
N MET A 93 5.47 -16.50 -3.03
CA MET A 93 4.33 -15.64 -3.36
C MET A 93 3.01 -16.20 -2.79
N LYS A 94 2.72 -17.49 -3.03
CA LYS A 94 1.50 -18.13 -2.52
C LYS A 94 1.38 -18.02 -1.00
N HIS A 95 2.45 -18.31 -0.27
CA HIS A 95 2.48 -18.22 1.19
C HIS A 95 2.47 -16.76 1.67
N GLY A 96 3.24 -15.89 1.02
CA GLY A 96 3.33 -14.48 1.39
C GLY A 96 1.98 -13.77 1.29
N PHE A 97 1.29 -13.92 0.17
CA PHE A 97 -0.06 -13.34 0.02
C PHE A 97 -1.09 -14.03 0.93
N GLY A 98 -1.06 -15.35 1.06
CA GLY A 98 -1.98 -16.08 1.93
C GLY A 98 -1.86 -15.67 3.40
N ASN A 99 -0.64 -15.56 3.91
CA ASN A 99 -0.39 -15.21 5.31
C ASN A 99 -0.62 -13.73 5.62
N SER A 100 -0.57 -12.84 4.61
CA SER A 100 -0.84 -11.41 4.80
C SER A 100 -2.33 -11.05 4.66
N LEU A 101 -3.14 -11.90 4.04
CA LEU A 101 -4.54 -11.61 3.72
C LEU A 101 -5.37 -11.23 4.94
N SER A 102 -5.28 -11.99 6.02
CA SER A 102 -6.00 -11.72 7.27
C SER A 102 -5.66 -10.32 7.81
N ALA A 103 -4.36 -9.99 7.92
CA ALA A 103 -3.93 -8.70 8.43
C ALA A 103 -4.41 -7.53 7.55
N ILE A 104 -4.40 -7.72 6.21
CA ILE A 104 -4.90 -6.71 5.27
C ILE A 104 -6.40 -6.51 5.44
N ILE A 105 -7.16 -7.59 5.54
CA ILE A 105 -8.63 -7.49 5.70
C ILE A 105 -8.97 -6.85 7.03
N ASP A 106 -8.36 -7.30 8.13
CA ASP A 106 -8.65 -6.80 9.49
C ASP A 106 -8.41 -5.29 9.61
N ALA A 107 -7.27 -4.81 9.10
CA ALA A 107 -6.95 -3.38 9.10
C ALA A 107 -7.94 -2.56 8.27
N ASN A 108 -8.32 -3.06 7.10
CA ASN A 108 -9.20 -2.35 6.19
C ASN A 108 -10.68 -2.41 6.64
N VAL A 109 -11.13 -3.50 7.25
CA VAL A 109 -12.47 -3.59 7.87
C VAL A 109 -12.61 -2.56 8.97
N THR A 110 -11.59 -2.39 9.83
CA THR A 110 -11.60 -1.36 10.88
C THR A 110 -11.74 0.04 10.28
N THR A 111 -11.01 0.33 9.21
CA THR A 111 -11.10 1.63 8.52
C THR A 111 -12.47 1.83 7.84
N LEU A 112 -13.05 0.78 7.26
CA LEU A 112 -14.40 0.83 6.68
C LEU A 112 -15.47 1.08 7.75
N LEU A 113 -15.34 0.50 8.93
CA LEU A 113 -16.26 0.76 10.05
C LEU A 113 -16.17 2.24 10.49
N ALA A 114 -14.95 2.79 10.58
CA ALA A 114 -14.75 4.20 10.87
C ALA A 114 -15.36 5.10 9.78
N ALA A 115 -15.15 4.78 8.50
CA ALA A 115 -15.76 5.52 7.39
C ALA A 115 -17.29 5.43 7.40
N GLY A 116 -17.86 4.25 7.70
CA GLY A 116 -19.30 4.04 7.86
C GLY A 116 -19.89 4.88 9.00
N THR A 117 -19.20 4.93 10.13
CA THR A 117 -19.59 5.77 11.26
C THR A 117 -19.56 7.26 10.89
N LEU A 118 -18.50 7.72 10.24
CA LEU A 118 -18.42 9.09 9.73
C LEU A 118 -19.57 9.40 8.76
N TYR A 119 -19.84 8.50 7.83
CA TYR A 119 -20.93 8.68 6.87
C TYR A 119 -22.31 8.84 7.55
N GLN A 120 -22.56 8.06 8.62
CA GLN A 120 -23.84 8.07 9.33
C GLN A 120 -24.03 9.33 10.20
N TYR A 121 -22.97 9.79 10.88
CA TYR A 121 -23.08 10.85 11.90
C TYR A 121 -22.63 12.22 11.40
N THR A 122 -22.17 12.36 10.15
CA THR A 122 -21.72 13.65 9.63
C THR A 122 -22.51 14.07 8.38
N SER A 123 -22.39 15.33 8.02
CA SER A 123 -23.01 15.92 6.85
C SER A 123 -22.01 16.78 6.06
N GLY A 124 -22.40 17.20 4.87
CA GLY A 124 -21.60 18.10 4.05
C GLY A 124 -20.22 17.52 3.63
N PRO A 125 -19.16 18.31 3.70
CA PRO A 125 -17.84 17.93 3.18
C PRO A 125 -17.22 16.71 3.86
N VAL A 126 -17.49 16.48 5.16
CA VAL A 126 -16.96 15.33 5.92
C VAL A 126 -17.61 14.03 5.47
N ARG A 127 -18.89 14.08 5.11
CA ARG A 127 -19.57 12.91 4.51
C ARG A 127 -18.95 12.54 3.16
N GLY A 128 -18.54 13.54 2.36
CA GLY A 128 -17.79 13.32 1.12
C GLY A 128 -16.45 12.62 1.35
N PHE A 129 -15.73 13.00 2.41
CA PHE A 129 -14.52 12.30 2.84
C PHE A 129 -14.80 10.82 3.16
N ALA A 130 -15.84 10.54 3.94
CA ALA A 130 -16.20 9.17 4.34
C ALA A 130 -16.53 8.28 3.12
N ILE A 131 -17.26 8.82 2.13
CA ILE A 131 -17.56 8.11 0.88
C ILE A 131 -16.28 7.81 0.10
N THR A 132 -15.45 8.83 -0.11
CA THR A 132 -14.19 8.67 -0.87
C THR A 132 -13.26 7.66 -0.20
N LEU A 133 -13.15 7.72 1.14
CA LEU A 133 -12.36 6.77 1.92
C LEU A 133 -12.90 5.35 1.80
N ALA A 134 -14.21 5.14 1.94
CA ALA A 134 -14.81 3.80 1.83
C ALA A 134 -14.59 3.18 0.45
N ILE A 135 -14.84 3.94 -0.63
CA ILE A 135 -14.58 3.49 -2.01
C ILE A 135 -13.09 3.18 -2.18
N GLY A 136 -12.23 4.04 -1.66
CA GLY A 136 -10.79 3.89 -1.74
C GLY A 136 -10.27 2.62 -1.06
N ILE A 137 -10.75 2.33 0.15
CA ILE A 137 -10.39 1.13 0.89
C ILE A 137 -10.84 -0.14 0.16
N VAL A 138 -12.07 -0.17 -0.35
CA VAL A 138 -12.57 -1.31 -1.14
C VAL A 138 -11.70 -1.53 -2.39
N ALA A 139 -11.37 -0.44 -3.11
CA ALA A 139 -10.49 -0.50 -4.26
C ALA A 139 -9.09 -1.01 -3.90
N ALA A 140 -8.50 -0.50 -2.82
CA ALA A 140 -7.18 -0.90 -2.34
C ALA A 140 -7.14 -2.39 -1.96
N VAL A 141 -8.12 -2.87 -1.20
CA VAL A 141 -8.23 -4.29 -0.82
C VAL A 141 -8.36 -5.17 -2.07
N PHE A 142 -9.25 -4.81 -2.99
CA PHE A 142 -9.42 -5.58 -4.22
C PHE A 142 -8.12 -5.64 -5.05
N VAL A 143 -7.48 -4.53 -5.24
CA VAL A 143 -6.23 -4.47 -6.02
C VAL A 143 -5.12 -5.26 -5.31
N ASN A 144 -4.95 -5.10 -4.01
CA ASN A 144 -3.89 -5.77 -3.25
C ASN A 144 -4.08 -7.28 -3.15
N THR A 145 -5.34 -7.76 -3.09
CA THR A 145 -5.63 -9.18 -2.87
C THR A 145 -5.87 -9.96 -4.16
N VAL A 146 -6.28 -9.30 -5.23
CA VAL A 146 -6.61 -9.94 -6.51
C VAL A 146 -5.68 -9.51 -7.62
N VAL A 147 -5.58 -8.19 -7.87
CA VAL A 147 -4.91 -7.67 -9.07
C VAL A 147 -3.40 -7.82 -8.96
N VAL A 148 -2.81 -7.37 -7.85
CA VAL A 148 -1.35 -7.41 -7.64
C VAL A 148 -0.80 -8.84 -7.62
N PRO A 149 -1.38 -9.82 -6.91
CA PRO A 149 -0.96 -11.21 -6.96
C PRO A 149 -1.02 -11.78 -8.38
N TRP A 150 -2.09 -11.49 -9.12
CA TRP A 150 -2.26 -11.96 -10.49
C TRP A 150 -1.21 -11.37 -11.45
N ILE A 151 -0.96 -10.06 -11.38
CA ILE A 151 0.09 -9.41 -12.20
C ILE A 151 1.46 -9.97 -11.84
N LEU A 152 1.74 -10.20 -10.56
CA LEU A 152 3.03 -10.71 -10.11
C LEU A 152 3.24 -12.18 -10.55
N ASP A 153 2.19 -13.01 -10.50
CA ASP A 153 2.27 -14.39 -11.01
C ASP A 153 2.55 -14.38 -12.53
N LEU A 154 1.84 -13.57 -13.29
CA LEU A 154 2.08 -13.40 -14.74
C LEU A 154 3.49 -12.88 -15.04
N ALA A 155 3.99 -11.91 -14.31
CA ALA A 155 5.33 -11.37 -14.45
C ALA A 155 6.40 -12.42 -14.10
N SER A 156 6.14 -13.29 -13.11
CA SER A 156 7.04 -14.36 -12.69
C SER A 156 7.25 -15.42 -13.79
N LEU A 157 6.25 -15.65 -14.63
CA LEU A 157 6.35 -16.59 -15.77
C LEU A 157 7.36 -16.15 -16.83
N ARG A 158 7.58 -14.83 -16.97
CA ARG A 158 8.50 -14.26 -17.96
C ARG A 158 9.91 -14.08 -17.44
N THR A 159 10.10 -14.10 -16.13
CA THR A 159 11.38 -13.80 -15.49
C THR A 159 12.05 -15.08 -15.03
N LYS A 160 13.07 -15.54 -15.76
CA LYS A 160 13.84 -16.75 -15.44
C LYS A 160 14.75 -16.64 -14.21
N ARG A 161 14.94 -15.46 -13.66
CA ARG A 161 15.72 -15.23 -12.44
C ARG A 161 14.81 -14.73 -11.33
N PRO A 162 14.80 -15.36 -10.16
CA PRO A 162 14.13 -14.79 -8.99
C PRO A 162 14.91 -13.51 -8.62
N MET A 163 14.45 -12.37 -9.14
CA MET A 163 14.91 -11.10 -8.61
C MET A 163 14.32 -11.00 -7.19
N MET A 164 15.15 -11.31 -6.20
CA MET A 164 14.80 -10.98 -4.83
C MET A 164 14.41 -9.51 -4.78
N PRO A 165 13.28 -9.16 -4.18
CA PRO A 165 13.01 -7.77 -3.84
C PRO A 165 14.06 -7.37 -2.80
N GLY A 166 15.16 -6.85 -3.24
CA GLY A 166 16.29 -6.55 -2.42
C GLY A 166 17.15 -5.53 -3.12
N GLY A 167 16.70 -4.27 -3.07
CA GLY A 167 17.60 -3.15 -3.15
C GLY A 167 18.56 -3.17 -1.95
N PHE A 168 19.17 -2.07 -1.70
CA PHE A 168 20.22 -1.73 -0.76
C PHE A 168 20.27 -2.47 0.62
N TYR A 169 19.16 -3.03 1.11
CA TYR A 169 19.03 -3.72 2.41
C TYR A 169 19.20 -5.25 2.37
N ALA A 170 19.50 -5.85 1.23
CA ALA A 170 19.75 -7.30 1.14
C ALA A 170 21.06 -7.71 1.81
N ARG A 171 21.99 -6.79 2.04
CA ARG A 171 23.18 -7.01 2.86
C ARG A 171 22.79 -6.78 4.32
N GLY A 172 22.67 -7.87 5.08
CA GLY A 172 22.27 -7.90 6.47
C GLY A 172 22.98 -6.90 7.38
N LEU A 173 22.45 -5.70 7.44
CA LEU A 173 22.67 -4.81 8.55
C LEU A 173 21.96 -5.44 9.76
N ARG A 174 22.67 -6.36 10.46
CA ARG A 174 22.25 -6.84 11.77
C ARG A 174 22.35 -5.67 12.75
N PHE A 175 21.43 -4.72 12.64
CA PHE A 175 21.29 -3.70 13.66
C PHE A 175 20.69 -4.39 14.90
N ARG A 176 21.52 -4.59 15.91
CA ARG A 176 21.08 -5.10 17.22
C ARG A 176 20.29 -4.00 17.94
N PHE A 177 19.10 -3.69 17.43
CA PHE A 177 18.25 -2.61 17.93
C PHE A 177 17.89 -2.79 19.40
N VAL A 178 17.61 -4.02 19.80
CA VAL A 178 17.26 -4.39 21.18
C VAL A 178 18.38 -4.07 22.18
N ARG A 179 19.63 -4.18 21.77
CA ARG A 179 20.78 -3.86 22.65
C ARG A 179 20.95 -2.35 22.86
N ARG A 180 20.40 -1.52 21.97
CA ARG A 180 20.44 -0.05 22.06
C ARG A 180 19.11 0.56 22.46
N ALA A 181 18.11 -0.26 22.79
CA ALA A 181 16.81 0.20 23.25
C ALA A 181 16.86 1.25 24.38
N PRO A 182 17.72 1.12 25.41
CA PRO A 182 17.77 2.15 26.46
C PRO A 182 18.24 3.52 25.96
N ILE A 183 19.12 3.56 24.95
CA ILE A 183 19.60 4.82 24.36
C ILE A 183 18.49 5.46 23.53
N VAL A 184 17.76 4.66 22.76
CA VAL A 184 16.66 5.13 21.91
C VAL A 184 15.48 5.60 22.77
N MET A 185 15.19 4.90 23.88
CA MET A 185 14.17 5.32 24.85
C MET A 185 14.55 6.62 25.58
N ALA A 186 15.83 6.80 25.91
CA ALA A 186 16.30 8.05 26.52
C ALA A 186 16.19 9.26 25.59
N ILE A 187 16.36 9.06 24.26
CA ILE A 187 16.20 10.12 23.26
C ILE A 187 14.74 10.40 22.95
N SER A 188 13.87 9.38 23.00
CA SER A 188 12.44 9.51 22.70
C SER A 188 11.61 9.96 23.90
N GLY A 189 12.14 9.89 25.12
CA GLY A 189 11.48 10.32 26.36
C GLY A 189 11.91 11.71 26.85
N ALA A 190 12.72 12.42 26.09
CA ALA A 190 13.03 13.83 26.25
C ALA A 190 12.30 14.63 25.17
#